data_7e49af588faeeae75a7c0a9768ec583a
#
_entry.id   7e49af588faeeae75a7c0a9768ec583a
#
_cell.length_a   1.000
_cell.length_b   1.000
_cell.length_c   1.000
_cell.angle_alpha   90.00
_cell.angle_beta   90.00
_cell.angle_gamma   90.00
#
_symmetry.space_group_name_H-M   'P 1'
#
loop_
_entity.id
_entity.type
_entity.pdbx_description
1 polymer ?
#
loop_
_entity_poly.entity_id
_entity_poly.type
_entity_poly.pdbx_seq_one_letter_code
_entity_poly.pdbx_strand_id
1 'polypeptide(L)'
;MLARKDFPGTVSGGYAEAMFEGIFWDNDGVLMETEHLYFQANAEALARAGVELTLALFQEISLRRGESVLALASGDGEELRSWRDGRYRELLSAEAQVIPGVTETLQCLHGQLPMAIVTSCRRENFLQMHRTSGLLDYFDFILTREDYRNSKPDPEPYRAACTRAGLDPGRCLAVEDSERGVTAAARAGLTVAAIPGDLNRGGDFSTARWHLDSILQLPGLLGFDGQPHR
;
A
#
# COMPACT_ATOMS: atom_id res chain seq x y z
N MET A 1 13.83 5.59 -16.55
CA MET A 1 13.51 4.38 -17.35
C MET A 1 14.33 3.24 -16.75
N LEU A 2 13.77 2.55 -15.75
CA LEU A 2 14.43 1.42 -15.09
C LEU A 2 14.32 0.22 -16.04
N ALA A 3 15.47 -0.38 -16.38
CA ALA A 3 15.58 -1.49 -17.31
C ALA A 3 14.78 -2.70 -16.82
N ARG A 4 14.17 -3.44 -17.75
CA ARG A 4 13.59 -4.76 -17.49
C ARG A 4 14.70 -5.68 -16.95
N LYS A 5 14.53 -6.17 -15.71
CA LYS A 5 15.22 -7.39 -15.28
C LYS A 5 14.46 -8.57 -15.89
N ASP A 6 15.13 -9.40 -16.67
CA ASP A 6 14.58 -10.65 -17.14
C ASP A 6 14.36 -11.55 -15.93
N PHE A 7 13.13 -12.05 -15.76
CA PHE A 7 12.80 -12.98 -14.69
C PHE A 7 13.57 -14.29 -14.90
N PRO A 8 14.30 -14.81 -13.92
CA PRO A 8 14.89 -16.13 -14.01
C PRO A 8 13.79 -17.17 -14.13
N GLY A 9 13.89 -18.05 -15.13
CA GLY A 9 12.94 -19.12 -15.37
C GLY A 9 12.77 -20.00 -14.13
N THR A 10 11.55 -20.55 -13.99
CA THR A 10 11.10 -21.49 -12.98
C THR A 10 12.17 -22.49 -12.54
N VAL A 11 12.55 -22.41 -11.27
CA VAL A 11 13.40 -23.42 -10.64
C VAL A 11 12.53 -24.64 -10.35
N SER A 12 12.73 -25.72 -11.12
CA SER A 12 12.13 -27.03 -10.87
C SER A 12 12.82 -27.69 -9.68
N GLY A 13 12.28 -27.49 -8.49
CA GLY A 13 12.65 -28.20 -7.26
C GLY A 13 11.36 -28.57 -6.52
N GLY A 14 11.12 -29.87 -6.34
CA GLY A 14 9.87 -30.46 -5.84
C GLY A 14 9.48 -30.04 -4.43
N TYR A 15 8.84 -28.90 -4.36
CA TYR A 15 7.99 -28.44 -3.25
C TYR A 15 6.58 -28.25 -3.82
N ALA A 16 5.54 -28.43 -2.99
CA ALA A 16 4.15 -28.18 -3.37
C ALA A 16 4.06 -26.91 -4.22
N GLU A 17 3.32 -27.01 -5.35
CA GLU A 17 3.16 -25.88 -6.30
C GLU A 17 2.98 -24.57 -5.51
N ALA A 18 3.88 -23.62 -5.71
CA ALA A 18 3.82 -22.34 -5.02
C ALA A 18 2.42 -21.77 -5.22
N MET A 19 1.69 -21.50 -4.13
CA MET A 19 0.29 -21.07 -4.16
C MET A 19 0.15 -19.78 -4.96
N PHE A 20 1.21 -18.96 -5.03
CA PHE A 20 1.26 -17.70 -5.75
C PHE A 20 2.51 -17.57 -6.61
N GLU A 21 2.40 -16.75 -7.66
CA GLU A 21 3.50 -16.41 -8.57
C GLU A 21 4.01 -15.00 -8.37
N GLY A 22 3.36 -14.17 -7.55
CA GLY A 22 3.80 -12.81 -7.22
C GLY A 22 3.01 -12.21 -6.07
N ILE A 23 3.62 -11.21 -5.42
CA ILE A 23 3.02 -10.47 -4.30
C ILE A 23 3.02 -8.99 -4.63
N PHE A 24 1.85 -8.37 -4.53
CA PHE A 24 1.67 -6.93 -4.71
C PHE A 24 1.28 -6.28 -3.39
N TRP A 25 2.08 -5.30 -2.98
CA TRP A 25 2.02 -4.66 -1.67
C TRP A 25 1.41 -3.28 -1.80
N ASP A 26 0.42 -2.96 -0.99
CA ASP A 26 0.17 -1.55 -0.72
C ASP A 26 1.33 -0.95 0.07
N ASN A 27 1.37 0.37 0.18
CA ASN A 27 2.45 1.10 0.82
C ASN A 27 2.03 1.70 2.16
N ASP A 28 1.04 2.61 2.10
CA ASP A 28 0.59 3.38 3.27
C ASP A 28 -0.24 2.46 4.17
N GLY A 29 0.15 2.30 5.42
CA GLY A 29 -0.51 1.36 6.35
C GLY A 29 -0.07 -0.11 6.22
N VAL A 30 0.72 -0.46 5.19
CA VAL A 30 1.30 -1.82 5.01
C VAL A 30 2.82 -1.82 5.18
N LEU A 31 3.53 -0.98 4.44
CA LEU A 31 5.00 -0.86 4.49
C LEU A 31 5.45 0.30 5.36
N MET A 32 4.74 1.43 5.26
CA MET A 32 5.06 2.69 5.91
C MET A 32 3.89 3.16 6.79
N GLU A 33 4.21 3.59 8.01
CA GLU A 33 3.23 4.18 8.92
C GLU A 33 3.05 5.67 8.59
N THR A 34 2.06 6.00 7.77
CA THR A 34 1.87 7.34 7.20
C THR A 34 0.44 7.87 7.31
N GLU A 35 -0.56 7.03 7.59
CA GLU A 35 -1.97 7.43 7.60
C GLU A 35 -2.26 8.51 8.65
N HIS A 36 -1.68 8.38 9.86
CA HIS A 36 -1.82 9.37 10.92
C HIS A 36 -1.21 10.72 10.54
N LEU A 37 -0.12 10.74 9.76
CA LEU A 37 0.51 11.95 9.23
C LEU A 37 -0.40 12.64 8.21
N TYR A 38 -1.07 11.84 7.37
CA TYR A 38 -2.04 12.37 6.42
C TYR A 38 -3.28 12.95 7.12
N PHE A 39 -3.78 12.27 8.15
CA PHE A 39 -4.83 12.81 9.02
C PHE A 39 -4.41 14.15 9.63
N GLN A 40 -3.22 14.20 10.24
CA GLN A 40 -2.69 15.41 10.86
C GLN A 40 -2.60 16.58 9.87
N ALA A 41 -2.01 16.37 8.68
CA ALA A 41 -1.89 17.41 7.67
C ALA A 41 -3.27 17.96 7.24
N ASN A 42 -4.28 17.07 7.09
CA ASN A 42 -5.63 17.48 6.74
C ASN A 42 -6.32 18.23 7.90
N ALA A 43 -6.14 17.79 9.15
CA ALA A 43 -6.69 18.45 10.34
C ALA A 43 -6.11 19.85 10.51
N GLU A 44 -4.81 20.01 10.38
CA GLU A 44 -4.13 21.30 10.45
C GLU A 44 -4.58 22.23 9.30
N ALA A 45 -4.76 21.70 8.08
CA ALA A 45 -5.25 22.49 6.96
C ALA A 45 -6.69 22.99 7.20
N LEU A 46 -7.60 22.11 7.62
CA LEU A 46 -8.99 22.47 7.90
C LEU A 46 -9.11 23.45 9.08
N ALA A 47 -8.27 23.31 10.10
CA ALA A 47 -8.23 24.26 11.24
C ALA A 47 -7.90 25.69 10.77
N ARG A 48 -7.06 25.89 9.74
CA ARG A 48 -6.79 27.21 9.13
C ARG A 48 -8.04 27.84 8.51
N ALA A 49 -8.98 26.99 8.05
CA ALA A 49 -10.28 27.43 7.52
C ALA A 49 -11.39 27.47 8.61
N GLY A 50 -11.02 27.32 9.89
CA GLY A 50 -11.98 27.31 11.00
C GLY A 50 -12.84 26.04 11.09
N VAL A 51 -12.42 24.94 10.46
CA VAL A 51 -13.13 23.65 10.43
C VAL A 51 -12.36 22.64 11.28
N GLU A 52 -13.05 21.99 12.21
CA GLU A 52 -12.48 20.88 12.99
C GLU A 52 -12.68 19.55 12.23
N LEU A 53 -11.59 18.81 12.01
CA LEU A 53 -11.62 17.46 11.45
C LEU A 53 -11.56 16.43 12.56
N THR A 54 -12.66 15.72 12.78
CA THR A 54 -12.67 14.57 13.68
C THR A 54 -12.12 13.32 12.98
N LEU A 55 -11.60 12.38 13.78
CA LEU A 55 -11.13 11.10 13.24
C LEU A 55 -12.26 10.35 12.50
N ALA A 56 -13.47 10.36 13.01
CA ALA A 56 -14.62 9.72 12.38
C ALA A 56 -14.95 10.31 10.99
N LEU A 57 -14.89 11.64 10.84
CA LEU A 57 -15.07 12.29 9.53
C LEU A 57 -13.95 11.93 8.56
N PHE A 58 -12.70 11.88 9.04
CA PHE A 58 -11.58 11.46 8.22
C PHE A 58 -11.72 10.02 7.73
N GLN A 59 -12.05 9.11 8.63
CA GLN A 59 -12.30 7.70 8.29
C GLN A 59 -13.40 7.56 7.24
N GLU A 60 -14.53 8.21 7.43
CA GLU A 60 -15.67 8.11 6.52
C GLU A 60 -15.37 8.72 5.15
N ILE A 61 -14.83 9.94 5.10
CA ILE A 61 -14.67 10.70 3.86
C ILE A 61 -13.39 10.25 3.12
N SER A 62 -12.26 10.22 3.84
CA SER A 62 -10.96 9.96 3.20
C SER A 62 -10.69 8.48 3.00
N LEU A 63 -10.83 7.67 4.07
CA LEU A 63 -10.43 6.27 4.00
C LEU A 63 -11.47 5.40 3.29
N ARG A 64 -12.77 5.56 3.59
CA ARG A 64 -13.83 4.74 2.97
C ARG A 64 -14.24 5.24 1.59
N ARG A 65 -14.60 6.54 1.46
CA ARG A 65 -15.07 7.07 0.18
C ARG A 65 -13.93 7.45 -0.76
N GLY A 66 -12.73 7.71 -0.25
CA GLY A 66 -11.60 8.20 -1.04
C GLY A 66 -11.77 9.63 -1.51
N GLU A 67 -12.60 10.39 -0.81
CA GLU A 67 -12.88 11.80 -1.11
C GLU A 67 -11.97 12.73 -0.31
N SER A 68 -11.87 13.98 -0.76
CA SER A 68 -11.06 14.97 -0.05
C SER A 68 -11.85 15.58 1.10
N VAL A 69 -11.34 15.44 2.33
CA VAL A 69 -11.90 16.13 3.50
C VAL A 69 -11.81 17.64 3.40
N LEU A 70 -10.96 18.18 2.53
CA LEU A 70 -10.87 19.63 2.32
C LEU A 70 -12.14 20.23 1.73
N ALA A 71 -13.03 19.41 1.15
CA ALA A 71 -14.37 19.83 0.72
C ALA A 71 -15.29 20.28 1.87
N LEU A 72 -14.91 20.01 3.14
CA LEU A 72 -15.63 20.52 4.32
C LEU A 72 -15.41 22.01 4.54
N ALA A 73 -14.33 22.58 4.00
CA ALA A 73 -14.04 24.01 4.10
C ALA A 73 -14.74 24.80 3.01
N SER A 74 -15.21 26.00 3.36
CA SER A 74 -15.65 27.01 2.40
C SER A 74 -14.47 27.89 2.01
N GLY A 75 -14.24 28.14 0.72
CA GLY A 75 -13.17 29.03 0.25
C GLY A 75 -12.30 28.43 -0.86
N ASP A 76 -11.06 28.95 -1.01
CA ASP A 76 -10.13 28.47 -2.04
C ASP A 76 -9.56 27.10 -1.70
N GLY A 77 -10.21 26.09 -2.27
CA GLY A 77 -9.82 24.69 -2.06
C GLY A 77 -8.44 24.36 -2.64
N GLU A 78 -7.91 25.14 -3.59
CA GLU A 78 -6.59 24.92 -4.20
C GLU A 78 -5.48 25.42 -3.29
N GLU A 79 -5.63 26.60 -2.67
CA GLU A 79 -4.69 27.12 -1.68
C GLU A 79 -4.60 26.18 -0.49
N LEU A 80 -5.75 25.75 0.04
CA LEU A 80 -5.82 24.84 1.17
C LEU A 80 -5.16 23.47 0.86
N ARG A 81 -5.39 22.96 -0.35
CA ARG A 81 -4.76 21.74 -0.83
C ARG A 81 -3.26 21.88 -0.95
N SER A 82 -2.79 22.97 -1.54
CA SER A 82 -1.35 23.26 -1.71
C SER A 82 -0.65 23.32 -0.34
N TRP A 83 -1.28 24.00 0.62
CA TRP A 83 -0.76 24.07 2.00
C TRP A 83 -0.71 22.66 2.64
N ARG A 84 -1.81 21.89 2.57
CA ARG A 84 -1.88 20.51 3.11
C ARG A 84 -0.79 19.63 2.48
N ASP A 85 -0.61 19.68 1.17
CA ASP A 85 0.38 18.88 0.46
C ASP A 85 1.82 19.25 0.90
N GLY A 86 2.10 20.55 1.12
CA GLY A 86 3.35 21.01 1.70
C GLY A 86 3.58 20.45 3.10
N ARG A 87 2.57 20.61 3.97
CA ARG A 87 2.63 20.13 5.35
C ARG A 87 2.79 18.61 5.44
N TYR A 88 2.08 17.87 4.60
CA TYR A 88 2.20 16.41 4.55
C TYR A 88 3.62 15.97 4.16
N ARG A 89 4.26 16.64 3.19
CA ARG A 89 5.65 16.35 2.83
C ARG A 89 6.63 16.62 3.97
N GLU A 90 6.43 17.68 4.75
CA GLU A 90 7.23 17.94 5.95
C GLU A 90 7.10 16.80 6.97
N LEU A 91 5.86 16.38 7.27
CA LEU A 91 5.59 15.28 8.19
C LEU A 91 6.20 13.97 7.68
N LEU A 92 6.03 13.63 6.39
CA LEU A 92 6.66 12.44 5.80
C LEU A 92 8.18 12.45 5.95
N SER A 93 8.80 13.63 5.75
CA SER A 93 10.26 13.77 5.87
C SER A 93 10.77 13.57 7.30
N ALA A 94 9.97 13.98 8.28
CA ALA A 94 10.36 13.99 9.69
C ALA A 94 9.97 12.71 10.44
N GLU A 95 8.84 12.11 10.11
CA GLU A 95 8.16 11.17 10.98
C GLU A 95 7.75 9.84 10.29
N ALA A 96 7.82 9.73 8.94
CA ALA A 96 7.46 8.47 8.28
C ALA A 96 8.40 7.34 8.71
N GLN A 97 7.82 6.22 9.15
CA GLN A 97 8.56 5.07 9.65
C GLN A 97 8.14 3.79 8.92
N VAL A 98 9.07 2.85 8.83
CA VAL A 98 8.77 1.48 8.38
C VAL A 98 7.96 0.79 9.47
N ILE A 99 6.85 0.16 9.08
CA ILE A 99 6.02 -0.60 10.01
C ILE A 99 6.82 -1.77 10.59
N PRO A 100 6.73 -2.03 11.92
CA PRO A 100 7.44 -3.12 12.56
C PRO A 100 7.16 -4.48 11.89
N GLY A 101 8.21 -5.26 11.64
CA GLY A 101 8.14 -6.57 10.99
C GLY A 101 8.19 -6.55 9.46
N VAL A 102 8.10 -5.37 8.83
CA VAL A 102 8.16 -5.25 7.36
C VAL A 102 9.51 -5.69 6.82
N THR A 103 10.59 -5.18 7.38
CA THR A 103 11.94 -5.49 6.90
C THR A 103 12.21 -6.98 6.99
N GLU A 104 11.88 -7.61 8.11
CA GLU A 104 12.04 -9.05 8.33
C GLU A 104 11.20 -9.87 7.36
N THR A 105 9.96 -9.47 7.14
CA THR A 105 9.06 -10.13 6.19
C THR A 105 9.58 -10.03 4.75
N LEU A 106 10.00 -8.84 4.32
CA LEU A 106 10.55 -8.64 2.98
C LEU A 106 11.86 -9.40 2.79
N GLN A 107 12.74 -9.45 3.79
CA GLN A 107 13.97 -10.25 3.76
C GLN A 107 13.68 -11.74 3.58
N CYS A 108 12.68 -12.26 4.28
CA CYS A 108 12.27 -13.66 4.16
C CYS A 108 11.72 -14.00 2.77
N LEU A 109 10.96 -13.09 2.15
CA LEU A 109 10.28 -13.31 0.88
C LEU A 109 11.12 -12.90 -0.35
N HIS A 110 12.19 -12.12 -0.15
CA HIS A 110 13.04 -11.64 -1.24
C HIS A 110 13.68 -12.80 -2.01
N GLY A 111 13.53 -12.76 -3.34
CA GLY A 111 14.04 -13.82 -4.23
C GLY A 111 13.19 -15.10 -4.25
N GLN A 112 12.15 -15.21 -3.42
CA GLN A 112 11.20 -16.35 -3.44
C GLN A 112 10.12 -16.13 -4.49
N LEU A 113 9.58 -14.93 -4.57
CA LEU A 113 8.52 -14.51 -5.48
C LEU A 113 8.81 -13.09 -5.99
N PRO A 114 8.40 -12.76 -7.23
CA PRO A 114 8.34 -11.39 -7.69
C PRO A 114 7.50 -10.52 -6.76
N MET A 115 8.00 -9.35 -6.39
CA MET A 115 7.31 -8.41 -5.53
C MET A 115 7.22 -7.03 -6.16
N ALA A 116 6.07 -6.37 -6.02
CA ALA A 116 5.91 -5.00 -6.47
C ALA A 116 5.07 -4.17 -5.49
N ILE A 117 5.28 -2.86 -5.48
CA ILE A 117 4.45 -1.91 -4.72
C ILE A 117 3.36 -1.36 -5.64
N VAL A 118 2.12 -1.32 -5.13
CA VAL A 118 0.94 -0.76 -5.82
C VAL A 118 0.24 0.20 -4.88
N THR A 119 0.57 1.49 -4.97
CA THR A 119 0.09 2.51 -4.04
C THR A 119 -0.72 3.62 -4.71
N SER A 120 -1.72 4.13 -3.99
CA SER A 120 -2.46 5.34 -4.38
C SER A 120 -1.71 6.65 -4.04
N CYS A 121 -0.54 6.54 -3.42
CA CYS A 121 0.31 7.67 -3.12
C CYS A 121 0.88 8.30 -4.38
N ARG A 122 1.01 9.64 -4.39
CA ARG A 122 1.73 10.34 -5.45
C ARG A 122 3.22 10.01 -5.40
N ARG A 123 3.83 9.89 -6.56
CA ARG A 123 5.25 9.54 -6.72
C ARG A 123 6.18 10.41 -5.88
N GLU A 124 5.92 11.71 -5.83
CA GLU A 124 6.72 12.65 -5.04
C GLU A 124 6.72 12.29 -3.54
N ASN A 125 5.54 12.06 -2.97
CA ASN A 125 5.39 11.69 -1.57
C ASN A 125 5.96 10.29 -1.28
N PHE A 126 5.73 9.35 -2.20
CA PHE A 126 6.30 8.00 -2.14
C PHE A 126 7.83 8.04 -2.07
N LEU A 127 8.48 8.77 -2.96
CA LEU A 127 9.94 8.90 -2.96
C LEU A 127 10.46 9.60 -1.70
N GLN A 128 9.70 10.56 -1.18
CA GLN A 128 10.06 11.26 0.06
C GLN A 128 10.08 10.31 1.26
N MET A 129 9.03 9.51 1.46
CA MET A 129 8.95 8.59 2.59
C MET A 129 9.95 7.43 2.50
N HIS A 130 10.30 7.01 1.28
CA HIS A 130 11.25 5.93 1.06
C HIS A 130 12.71 6.35 0.96
N ARG A 131 13.02 7.64 1.12
CA ARG A 131 14.38 8.14 0.96
C ARG A 131 15.42 7.44 1.86
N THR A 132 15.00 6.98 3.02
CA THR A 132 15.84 6.31 4.01
C THR A 132 15.31 4.96 4.47
N SER A 133 14.23 4.45 3.85
CA SER A 133 13.59 3.21 4.30
C SER A 133 14.43 1.95 4.06
N GLY A 134 15.26 1.95 3.02
CA GLY A 134 16.00 0.76 2.57
C GLY A 134 15.13 -0.35 1.98
N LEU A 135 13.82 -0.11 1.77
CA LEU A 135 12.88 -1.14 1.34
C LEU A 135 12.82 -1.34 -0.19
N LEU A 136 13.18 -0.33 -0.98
CA LEU A 136 12.91 -0.35 -2.42
C LEU A 136 13.67 -1.43 -3.18
N ASP A 137 14.80 -1.90 -2.65
CA ASP A 137 15.62 -2.94 -3.28
C ASP A 137 14.96 -4.33 -3.24
N TYR A 138 13.92 -4.52 -2.42
CA TYR A 138 13.15 -5.76 -2.36
C TYR A 138 12.13 -5.91 -3.48
N PHE A 139 11.85 -4.84 -4.25
CA PHE A 139 10.77 -4.80 -5.20
C PHE A 139 11.27 -4.70 -6.64
N ASP A 140 10.65 -5.47 -7.54
CA ASP A 140 10.98 -5.48 -8.98
C ASP A 140 10.49 -4.21 -9.68
N PHE A 141 9.35 -3.67 -9.23
CA PHE A 141 8.81 -2.40 -9.73
C PHE A 141 7.82 -1.77 -8.75
N ILE A 142 7.48 -0.53 -9.04
CA ILE A 142 6.57 0.29 -8.26
C ILE A 142 5.55 0.92 -9.19
N LEU A 143 4.26 0.89 -8.81
CA LEU A 143 3.19 1.66 -9.41
C LEU A 143 2.68 2.67 -8.39
N THR A 144 2.76 3.94 -8.75
CA THR A 144 2.27 5.08 -7.98
C THR A 144 1.01 5.66 -8.62
N ARG A 145 0.39 6.67 -8.01
CA ARG A 145 -0.85 7.30 -8.51
C ARG A 145 -0.79 7.70 -9.98
N GLU A 146 0.36 8.04 -10.50
CA GLU A 146 0.58 8.52 -11.87
C GLU A 146 0.62 7.40 -12.91
N ASP A 147 0.72 6.13 -12.48
CA ASP A 147 0.90 4.99 -13.39
C ASP A 147 -0.43 4.36 -13.85
N TYR A 148 -1.57 4.86 -13.38
CA TYR A 148 -2.91 4.39 -13.74
C TYR A 148 -3.94 5.54 -13.68
N ARG A 149 -5.14 5.36 -14.27
CA ARG A 149 -6.18 6.40 -14.34
C ARG A 149 -7.07 6.42 -13.11
N ASN A 150 -7.60 5.28 -12.73
CA ASN A 150 -8.56 5.12 -11.66
C ASN A 150 -7.88 4.56 -10.42
N SER A 151 -8.02 5.27 -9.28
CA SER A 151 -7.48 4.80 -7.99
C SER A 151 -8.37 3.73 -7.36
N LYS A 152 -7.81 2.96 -6.40
CA LYS A 152 -8.57 2.09 -5.50
C LYS A 152 -9.82 2.81 -4.98
N PRO A 153 -11.02 2.22 -5.01
CA PRO A 153 -11.32 0.80 -5.13
C PRO A 153 -11.53 0.30 -6.57
N ASP A 154 -11.11 1.04 -7.61
CA ASP A 154 -11.07 0.54 -8.97
C ASP A 154 -10.00 -0.56 -9.08
N PRO A 155 -10.23 -1.68 -9.80
CA PRO A 155 -9.26 -2.75 -9.97
C PRO A 155 -8.06 -2.40 -10.86
N GLU A 156 -8.07 -1.25 -11.53
CA GLU A 156 -7.05 -0.85 -12.50
C GLU A 156 -5.62 -0.93 -11.96
N PRO A 157 -5.29 -0.42 -10.73
CA PRO A 157 -3.92 -0.48 -10.21
C PRO A 157 -3.37 -1.90 -10.14
N TYR A 158 -4.16 -2.85 -9.64
CA TYR A 158 -3.74 -4.25 -9.53
C TYR A 158 -3.70 -4.97 -10.88
N ARG A 159 -4.64 -4.69 -11.79
CA ARG A 159 -4.58 -5.20 -13.16
C ARG A 159 -3.36 -4.68 -13.90
N ALA A 160 -3.00 -3.41 -13.73
CA ALA A 160 -1.79 -2.83 -14.28
C ALA A 160 -0.52 -3.52 -13.74
N ALA A 161 -0.51 -3.84 -12.43
CA ALA A 161 0.58 -4.58 -11.81
C ALA A 161 0.72 -5.99 -12.38
N CYS A 162 -0.39 -6.76 -12.48
CA CYS A 162 -0.40 -8.09 -13.10
C CYS A 162 0.09 -8.03 -14.55
N THR A 163 -0.41 -7.07 -15.33
CA THR A 163 0.01 -6.88 -16.74
C THR A 163 1.51 -6.57 -16.83
N ARG A 164 2.02 -5.71 -15.96
CA ARG A 164 3.44 -5.34 -15.95
C ARG A 164 4.33 -6.51 -15.54
N ALA A 165 3.88 -7.32 -14.58
CA ALA A 165 4.58 -8.52 -14.14
C ALA A 165 4.47 -9.69 -15.13
N GLY A 166 3.46 -9.68 -16.01
CA GLY A 166 3.13 -10.82 -16.90
C GLY A 166 2.53 -12.00 -16.16
N LEU A 167 1.81 -11.74 -15.05
CA LEU A 167 1.23 -12.77 -14.18
C LEU A 167 -0.29 -12.81 -14.27
N ASP A 168 -0.86 -14.01 -14.05
CA ASP A 168 -2.31 -14.19 -13.90
C ASP A 168 -2.75 -13.62 -12.54
N PRO A 169 -3.77 -12.72 -12.49
CA PRO A 169 -4.31 -12.21 -11.24
C PRO A 169 -4.69 -13.30 -10.23
N GLY A 170 -5.28 -14.41 -10.69
CA GLY A 170 -5.66 -15.54 -9.84
C GLY A 170 -4.49 -16.25 -9.16
N ARG A 171 -3.27 -16.00 -9.61
CA ARG A 171 -2.02 -16.52 -9.04
C ARG A 171 -1.21 -15.45 -8.31
N CYS A 172 -1.80 -14.30 -8.03
CA CYS A 172 -1.16 -13.20 -7.31
C CYS A 172 -1.81 -12.97 -5.95
N LEU A 173 -0.99 -12.58 -4.98
CA LEU A 173 -1.41 -12.13 -3.68
C LEU A 173 -1.31 -10.60 -3.60
N ALA A 174 -2.33 -9.94 -3.06
CA ALA A 174 -2.26 -8.56 -2.62
C ALA A 174 -2.17 -8.49 -1.09
N VAL A 175 -1.33 -7.60 -0.56
CA VAL A 175 -1.23 -7.28 0.87
C VAL A 175 -1.74 -5.86 1.06
N GLU A 176 -2.78 -5.68 1.87
CA GLU A 176 -3.56 -4.46 1.98
C GLU A 176 -3.99 -4.18 3.42
N ASP A 177 -4.20 -2.91 3.75
CA ASP A 177 -4.68 -2.46 5.05
C ASP A 177 -6.06 -1.79 5.01
N SER A 178 -6.53 -1.41 3.81
CA SER A 178 -7.71 -0.59 3.60
C SER A 178 -8.85 -1.32 2.90
N GLU A 179 -10.11 -1.00 3.24
CA GLU A 179 -11.31 -1.52 2.56
C GLU A 179 -11.25 -1.28 1.05
N ARG A 180 -10.81 -0.08 0.64
CA ARG A 180 -10.69 0.30 -0.78
C ARG A 180 -9.66 -0.52 -1.51
N GLY A 181 -8.54 -0.77 -0.88
CA GLY A 181 -7.47 -1.55 -1.45
C GLY A 181 -7.84 -3.03 -1.56
N VAL A 182 -8.40 -3.61 -0.52
CA VAL A 182 -8.93 -4.99 -0.52
C VAL A 182 -9.98 -5.15 -1.62
N THR A 183 -10.92 -4.21 -1.74
CA THR A 183 -11.93 -4.21 -2.80
C THR A 183 -11.30 -4.16 -4.20
N ALA A 184 -10.30 -3.29 -4.40
CA ALA A 184 -9.60 -3.15 -5.67
C ALA A 184 -8.89 -4.45 -6.08
N ALA A 185 -8.13 -5.05 -5.17
CA ALA A 185 -7.40 -6.28 -5.40
C ALA A 185 -8.35 -7.46 -5.68
N ALA A 186 -9.39 -7.63 -4.87
CA ALA A 186 -10.40 -8.68 -5.07
C ALA A 186 -11.12 -8.53 -6.42
N ARG A 187 -11.52 -7.31 -6.81
CA ARG A 187 -12.14 -7.03 -8.13
C ARG A 187 -11.18 -7.23 -9.31
N ALA A 188 -9.88 -7.13 -9.07
CA ALA A 188 -8.87 -7.45 -10.08
C ALA A 188 -8.65 -8.96 -10.22
N GLY A 189 -9.16 -9.78 -9.29
CA GLY A 189 -9.06 -11.23 -9.29
C GLY A 189 -7.92 -11.79 -8.44
N LEU A 190 -7.26 -10.95 -7.64
CA LEU A 190 -6.19 -11.39 -6.75
C LEU A 190 -6.75 -12.02 -5.46
N THR A 191 -5.96 -12.90 -4.86
CA THR A 191 -6.14 -13.26 -3.45
C THR A 191 -5.65 -12.11 -2.58
N VAL A 192 -6.35 -11.84 -1.46
CA VAL A 192 -6.00 -10.70 -0.59
C VAL A 192 -5.71 -11.17 0.83
N ALA A 193 -4.60 -10.69 1.39
CA ALA A 193 -4.29 -10.70 2.80
C ALA A 193 -4.50 -9.27 3.34
N ALA A 194 -5.44 -9.11 4.25
CA ALA A 194 -5.74 -7.83 4.90
C ALA A 194 -5.00 -7.72 6.23
N ILE A 195 -4.35 -6.57 6.47
CA ILE A 195 -3.65 -6.22 7.70
C ILE A 195 -4.14 -4.83 8.16
N PRO A 196 -5.39 -4.69 8.63
CA PRO A 196 -5.96 -3.39 8.94
C PRO A 196 -5.24 -2.72 10.11
N GLY A 197 -4.70 -1.52 9.88
CA GLY A 197 -4.20 -0.65 10.93
C GLY A 197 -5.33 -0.05 11.79
N ASP A 198 -4.98 0.66 12.85
CA ASP A 198 -5.96 1.22 13.80
C ASP A 198 -6.98 2.16 13.14
N LEU A 199 -6.58 2.92 12.13
CA LEU A 199 -7.46 3.84 11.42
C LEU A 199 -8.44 3.13 10.49
N ASN A 200 -8.11 1.92 10.01
CA ASN A 200 -8.89 1.14 9.04
C ASN A 200 -9.71 0.00 9.66
N ARG A 201 -9.55 -0.33 10.96
CA ARG A 201 -10.20 -1.50 11.61
C ARG A 201 -11.73 -1.57 11.45
N GLY A 202 -12.40 -0.47 11.22
CA GLY A 202 -13.85 -0.42 11.02
C GLY A 202 -14.32 -0.62 9.57
N GLY A 203 -13.40 -0.93 8.64
CA GLY A 203 -13.70 -1.17 7.22
C GLY A 203 -14.28 -2.56 6.94
N ASP A 204 -14.82 -2.75 5.73
CA ASP A 204 -15.26 -4.06 5.26
C ASP A 204 -14.10 -4.80 4.57
N PHE A 205 -13.62 -5.84 5.22
CA PHE A 205 -12.57 -6.74 4.72
C PHE A 205 -13.09 -8.12 4.33
N SER A 206 -14.39 -8.30 4.20
CA SER A 206 -15.05 -9.60 3.96
C SER A 206 -14.58 -10.31 2.69
N THR A 207 -14.05 -9.57 1.71
CA THR A 207 -13.50 -10.14 0.47
C THR A 207 -12.03 -10.57 0.59
N ALA A 208 -11.34 -10.26 1.68
CA ALA A 208 -10.02 -10.77 1.95
C ALA A 208 -10.08 -12.25 2.34
N ARG A 209 -9.14 -13.04 1.81
CA ARG A 209 -9.01 -14.45 2.19
C ARG A 209 -8.41 -14.63 3.58
N TRP A 210 -7.47 -13.74 3.94
CA TRP A 210 -6.79 -13.77 5.24
C TRP A 210 -6.88 -12.42 5.92
N HIS A 211 -7.12 -12.47 7.22
CA HIS A 211 -7.07 -11.33 8.13
C HIS A 211 -5.92 -11.57 9.08
N LEU A 212 -4.90 -10.76 8.98
CA LEU A 212 -3.67 -10.89 9.76
C LEU A 212 -3.58 -9.75 10.76
N ASP A 213 -3.10 -10.08 11.96
CA ASP A 213 -2.83 -9.08 13.01
C ASP A 213 -1.44 -8.46 12.86
N SER A 214 -0.56 -9.11 12.09
CA SER A 214 0.81 -8.66 11.84
C SER A 214 1.32 -9.17 10.51
N ILE A 215 2.12 -8.33 9.84
CA ILE A 215 2.80 -8.69 8.60
C ILE A 215 3.78 -9.87 8.78
N LEU A 216 4.27 -10.08 9.99
CA LEU A 216 5.15 -11.22 10.35
C LEU A 216 4.49 -12.58 10.17
N GLN A 217 3.16 -12.65 10.09
CA GLN A 217 2.43 -13.90 9.86
C GLN A 217 2.48 -14.34 8.38
N LEU A 218 2.80 -13.40 7.47
CA LEU A 218 2.72 -13.63 6.04
C LEU A 218 3.69 -14.70 5.51
N PRO A 219 4.98 -14.72 5.90
CA PRO A 219 5.91 -15.77 5.44
C PRO A 219 5.43 -17.18 5.80
N GLY A 220 5.00 -17.42 7.05
CA GLY A 220 4.48 -18.71 7.48
C GLY A 220 3.21 -19.12 6.72
N LEU A 221 2.31 -18.16 6.44
CA LEU A 221 1.10 -18.39 5.65
C LEU A 221 1.43 -18.85 4.21
N LEU A 222 2.54 -18.37 3.66
CA LEU A 222 3.01 -18.70 2.32
C LEU A 222 3.93 -19.94 2.27
N GLY A 223 4.19 -20.59 3.44
CA GLY A 223 5.06 -21.75 3.54
C GLY A 223 6.55 -21.41 3.55
N PHE A 224 6.91 -20.17 3.79
CA PHE A 224 8.30 -19.71 3.96
C PHE A 224 8.64 -19.60 5.45
N ASP A 225 8.60 -20.72 6.17
CA ASP A 225 8.97 -20.76 7.58
C ASP A 225 10.47 -20.59 7.76
N GLY A 226 10.88 -19.36 8.07
CA GLY A 226 12.10 -18.95 8.71
C GLY A 226 13.38 -19.76 8.48
N GLN A 227 14.05 -19.61 7.35
CA GLN A 227 15.50 -19.68 7.28
C GLN A 227 16.00 -18.38 6.62
N PRO A 228 16.72 -17.52 7.34
CA PRO A 228 17.45 -16.45 6.67
C PRO A 228 18.47 -17.14 5.75
N HIS A 229 18.37 -16.89 4.46
CA HIS A 229 19.39 -17.33 3.51
C HIS A 229 20.74 -16.71 3.92
N ARG A 230 21.73 -17.59 4.16
CA ARG A 230 23.14 -17.24 4.41
C ARG A 230 23.78 -16.64 3.17
#